data_39756a6c7e871df3e0224755cc9af7cd
#
_entry.id   39756a6c7e871df3e0224755cc9af7cd
#
_cell.length_a   1.000
_cell.length_b   1.000
_cell.length_c   1.000
_cell.angle_alpha   90.00
_cell.angle_beta   90.00
_cell.angle_gamma   90.00
#
_symmetry.space_group_name_H-M   'P 1'
#
loop_
_entity.id
_entity.type
_entity.pdbx_description
1 polymer ?
#
loop_
_entity_poly.entity_id
_entity_poly.type
_entity_poly.pdbx_seq_one_letter_code
_entity_poly.pdbx_strand_id
1 'polypeptide(L)'
;RLVGSEMCIRDRQPDGYLNTYFTIKEPDGRWSNLMEGHELYTAGHMIEAAVAYYEATGKRRFLEIVSKFADLVCQTFGPEEGKIHGYPGHQEIELALVKLYRVTREKKYLDLAKYFIDLRGTGKNYFLEEEKRPGHKRIFPDFVNYDTMYAQAHKPVRKQRTAEGHAVRANYMYSAMADLAYEYQDKELQQACRNLWDNMVHKRMYITGSVGSSGFLERFTTDYDLPNDSNYSETCATIALAMFGKRMADMEKDASYMDVVERALYNTLLSGIAMDGKSFFYVNPLEVWPVSCMPRTC
;
A
#
# COMPACT_ATOMS: atom_id res chain seq x y z
N ARG A 1 -0.27 26.62 4.78
CA ARG A 1 -0.04 26.12 6.17
C ARG A 1 -0.36 24.65 6.21
N LEU A 2 0.63 23.82 6.47
CA LEU A 2 0.45 22.40 6.74
C LEU A 2 -0.05 22.25 8.19
N VAL A 3 -1.36 22.43 8.38
CA VAL A 3 -2.01 22.26 9.70
C VAL A 3 -1.76 20.86 10.27
N GLY A 4 -1.64 19.85 9.38
CA GLY A 4 -1.37 18.46 9.78
C GLY A 4 -0.02 18.25 10.45
N SER A 5 1.06 18.89 10.02
CA SER A 5 2.39 18.68 10.60
C SER A 5 2.50 19.21 12.05
N GLU A 6 1.83 20.33 12.38
CA GLU A 6 1.81 20.88 13.73
C GLU A 6 0.95 20.00 14.67
N MET A 7 -0.14 19.43 14.19
CA MET A 7 -0.93 18.45 14.96
C MET A 7 -0.12 17.18 15.24
N CYS A 8 0.55 16.62 14.24
CA CYS A 8 1.42 15.46 14.43
C CYS A 8 2.52 15.68 15.47
N ILE A 9 3.08 16.90 15.53
CA ILE A 9 4.08 17.26 16.55
C ILE A 9 3.50 17.24 17.96
N ARG A 10 2.28 17.78 18.12
CA ARG A 10 1.62 17.90 19.42
C ARG A 10 1.10 16.56 19.93
N ASP A 11 0.57 15.73 19.06
CA ASP A 11 -0.18 14.53 19.43
C ASP A 11 0.71 13.26 19.47
N ARG A 12 2.00 13.40 19.12
CA ARG A 12 2.96 12.30 19.20
C ARG A 12 3.20 11.87 20.64
N GLN A 13 3.12 10.57 20.88
CA GLN A 13 3.45 10.00 22.18
C GLN A 13 4.95 10.09 22.50
N PRO A 14 5.37 10.02 23.78
CA PRO A 14 6.77 10.15 24.19
C PRO A 14 7.72 9.16 23.50
N ASP A 15 7.24 7.94 23.22
CA ASP A 15 7.97 6.87 22.54
C ASP A 15 8.08 7.07 21.01
N GLY A 16 7.45 8.11 20.47
CA GLY A 16 7.44 8.39 19.03
C GLY A 16 6.18 7.94 18.31
N TYR A 17 5.31 7.16 18.95
CA TYR A 17 4.08 6.65 18.35
C TYR A 17 3.14 7.78 17.92
N LEU A 18 2.50 7.61 16.77
CA LEU A 18 1.60 8.60 16.19
C LEU A 18 0.45 7.92 15.43
N ASN A 19 -0.67 7.73 16.14
CA ASN A 19 -1.92 7.25 15.59
C ASN A 19 -3.07 7.72 16.48
N THR A 20 -4.07 8.36 15.90
CA THR A 20 -5.17 8.97 16.68
C THR A 20 -6.12 7.92 17.25
N TYR A 21 -6.48 6.90 16.47
CA TYR A 21 -7.38 5.86 16.93
C TYR A 21 -6.83 5.12 18.16
N PHE A 22 -5.64 4.56 18.03
CA PHE A 22 -4.98 3.79 19.10
C PHE A 22 -4.42 4.67 20.23
N THR A 23 -4.43 5.99 20.10
CA THR A 23 -4.10 6.88 21.21
C THR A 23 -5.34 7.29 22.00
N ILE A 24 -6.51 7.44 21.33
CA ILE A 24 -7.71 8.02 21.95
C ILE A 24 -8.75 6.95 22.27
N LYS A 25 -8.98 6.01 21.37
CA LYS A 25 -10.09 5.04 21.44
C LYS A 25 -9.65 3.69 22.03
N GLU A 26 -8.49 3.20 21.65
CA GLU A 26 -7.99 1.87 22.03
C GLU A 26 -6.50 1.93 22.42
N PRO A 27 -6.10 2.69 23.48
CA PRO A 27 -4.70 2.89 23.80
C PRO A 27 -3.93 1.60 24.12
N ASP A 28 -4.60 0.58 24.66
CA ASP A 28 -4.03 -0.73 24.96
C ASP A 28 -4.03 -1.66 23.73
N GLY A 29 -4.61 -1.22 22.60
CA GLY A 29 -4.79 -2.01 21.39
C GLY A 29 -3.69 -1.84 20.34
N ARG A 30 -2.61 -1.09 20.63
CA ARG A 30 -1.51 -0.88 19.65
C ARG A 30 -0.96 -2.22 19.15
N TRP A 31 -0.82 -2.33 17.84
CA TRP A 31 -0.26 -3.51 17.15
C TRP A 31 -1.04 -4.82 17.36
N SER A 32 -2.24 -4.76 17.92
CA SER A 32 -3.05 -5.94 18.23
C SER A 32 -3.85 -6.49 17.04
N ASN A 33 -4.08 -5.66 16.01
CA ASN A 33 -4.79 -6.01 14.79
C ASN A 33 -4.09 -5.35 13.58
N LEU A 34 -3.08 -6.04 13.03
CA LEU A 34 -2.32 -5.52 11.88
C LEU A 34 -3.15 -5.58 10.59
N MET A 35 -4.11 -6.51 10.51
CA MET A 35 -4.96 -6.66 9.33
C MET A 35 -5.85 -5.43 9.09
N GLU A 36 -6.50 -4.92 10.15
CA GLU A 36 -7.52 -3.87 10.05
C GLU A 36 -7.08 -2.53 10.64
N GLY A 37 -6.11 -2.51 11.56
CA GLY A 37 -5.76 -1.35 12.37
C GLY A 37 -5.09 -0.21 11.61
N HIS A 38 -4.53 -0.47 10.44
CA HIS A 38 -3.91 0.52 9.55
C HIS A 38 -2.82 1.39 10.21
N GLU A 39 -2.23 0.96 11.35
CA GLU A 39 -1.19 1.71 12.04
C GLU A 39 0.05 1.88 11.16
N LEU A 40 0.52 0.78 10.55
CA LEU A 40 1.67 0.79 9.65
C LEU A 40 1.37 1.51 8.32
N TYR A 41 0.14 1.42 7.82
CA TYR A 41 -0.32 2.15 6.64
C TYR A 41 -0.28 3.67 6.86
N THR A 42 -0.85 4.12 7.96
CA THR A 42 -0.83 5.55 8.35
C THR A 42 0.60 6.04 8.55
N ALA A 43 1.46 5.25 9.23
CA ALA A 43 2.87 5.55 9.38
C ALA A 43 3.58 5.69 8.03
N GLY A 44 3.30 4.81 7.08
CA GLY A 44 3.84 4.86 5.73
C GLY A 44 3.52 6.18 5.02
N HIS A 45 2.25 6.56 4.95
CA HIS A 45 1.85 7.83 4.33
C HIS A 45 2.45 9.06 4.99
N MET A 46 2.58 9.05 6.32
CA MET A 46 3.25 10.16 7.03
C MET A 46 4.73 10.23 6.69
N ILE A 47 5.41 9.10 6.56
CA ILE A 47 6.81 9.03 6.14
C ILE A 47 6.95 9.57 4.69
N GLU A 48 6.11 9.12 3.75
CA GLU A 48 6.12 9.61 2.38
C GLU A 48 5.92 11.13 2.30
N ALA A 49 4.92 11.65 3.04
CA ALA A 49 4.66 13.08 3.09
C ALA A 49 5.85 13.88 3.65
N ALA A 50 6.52 13.34 4.68
CA ALA A 50 7.67 14.00 5.28
C ALA A 50 8.91 13.98 4.37
N VAL A 51 9.14 12.87 3.66
CA VAL A 51 10.21 12.75 2.67
C VAL A 51 9.97 13.74 1.53
N ALA A 52 8.78 13.75 0.93
CA ALA A 52 8.41 14.67 -0.14
C ALA A 52 8.55 16.14 0.30
N TYR A 53 8.12 16.47 1.52
CA TYR A 53 8.27 17.82 2.06
C TYR A 53 9.73 18.22 2.27
N TYR A 54 10.54 17.29 2.76
CA TYR A 54 11.99 17.52 2.90
C TYR A 54 12.68 17.71 1.56
N GLU A 55 12.41 16.87 0.57
CA GLU A 55 12.98 16.98 -0.78
C GLU A 55 12.58 18.30 -1.46
N ALA A 56 11.33 18.73 -1.30
CA ALA A 56 10.84 19.97 -1.90
C ALA A 56 11.33 21.26 -1.21
N THR A 57 11.63 21.22 0.09
CA THR A 57 11.86 22.44 0.90
C THR A 57 13.17 22.47 1.67
N GLY A 58 13.87 21.34 1.81
CA GLY A 58 15.04 21.19 2.67
C GLY A 58 14.74 21.21 4.19
N LYS A 59 13.46 21.37 4.59
CA LYS A 59 13.07 21.49 6.00
C LYS A 59 12.98 20.13 6.68
N ARG A 60 13.77 19.91 7.73
CA ARG A 60 13.95 18.60 8.38
C ARG A 60 12.94 18.26 9.49
N ARG A 61 12.27 19.26 10.07
CA ARG A 61 11.47 19.07 11.30
C ARG A 61 10.42 17.97 11.19
N PHE A 62 9.69 17.91 10.08
CA PHE A 62 8.69 16.86 9.86
C PHE A 62 9.34 15.49 9.65
N LEU A 63 10.42 15.43 8.89
CA LEU A 63 11.21 14.21 8.72
C LEU A 63 11.71 13.64 10.05
N GLU A 64 12.23 14.50 10.93
CA GLU A 64 12.72 14.09 12.28
C GLU A 64 11.60 13.53 13.16
N ILE A 65 10.38 14.05 13.04
CA ILE A 65 9.21 13.55 13.79
C ILE A 65 8.83 12.16 13.33
N VAL A 66 8.66 11.96 12.02
CA VAL A 66 8.27 10.65 11.48
C VAL A 66 9.39 9.63 11.57
N SER A 67 10.66 10.05 11.55
CA SER A 67 11.79 9.15 11.81
C SER A 67 11.72 8.51 13.19
N LYS A 68 11.27 9.24 14.22
CA LYS A 68 11.06 8.65 15.56
C LYS A 68 9.95 7.60 15.56
N PHE A 69 8.90 7.81 14.77
CA PHE A 69 7.87 6.79 14.60
C PHE A 69 8.41 5.57 13.83
N ALA A 70 9.15 5.78 12.76
CA ALA A 70 9.82 4.71 12.02
C ALA A 70 10.83 3.94 12.90
N ASP A 71 11.54 4.62 13.79
CA ASP A 71 12.44 3.99 14.77
C ASP A 71 11.68 3.08 15.74
N LEU A 72 10.54 3.55 16.24
CA LEU A 72 9.66 2.72 17.06
C LEU A 72 9.18 1.48 16.31
N VAL A 73 8.79 1.63 15.04
CA VAL A 73 8.39 0.48 14.20
C VAL A 73 9.56 -0.50 14.03
N CYS A 74 10.79 -0.02 13.80
CA CYS A 74 11.99 -0.86 13.74
C CYS A 74 12.31 -1.58 15.06
N GLN A 75 11.96 -0.97 16.20
CA GLN A 75 12.11 -1.61 17.51
C GLN A 75 11.02 -2.65 17.77
N THR A 76 9.82 -2.43 17.25
CA THR A 76 8.65 -3.28 17.48
C THR A 76 8.61 -4.51 16.59
N PHE A 77 9.03 -4.37 15.32
CA PHE A 77 8.94 -5.42 14.30
C PHE A 77 10.32 -5.90 13.87
N GLY A 78 10.45 -7.19 13.59
CA GLY A 78 11.68 -7.79 13.11
C GLY A 78 11.80 -9.27 13.42
N PRO A 79 12.91 -9.91 13.02
CA PRO A 79 13.15 -11.34 13.27
C PRO A 79 13.70 -11.63 14.67
N GLU A 80 14.08 -10.59 15.45
CA GLU A 80 14.73 -10.74 16.73
C GLU A 80 13.73 -11.15 17.82
N GLU A 81 14.21 -11.86 18.84
CA GLU A 81 13.40 -12.24 20.00
C GLU A 81 12.78 -11.02 20.70
N GLY A 82 11.51 -11.12 21.06
CA GLY A 82 10.75 -10.05 21.69
C GLY A 82 10.09 -9.07 20.72
N LYS A 83 10.39 -9.13 19.43
CA LYS A 83 9.71 -8.35 18.40
C LYS A 83 8.49 -9.06 17.82
N ILE A 84 7.60 -8.29 17.22
CA ILE A 84 6.45 -8.82 16.50
C ILE A 84 6.91 -9.37 15.14
N HIS A 85 6.71 -10.67 14.94
CA HIS A 85 6.99 -11.37 13.69
C HIS A 85 5.77 -11.27 12.76
N GLY A 86 5.39 -10.05 12.39
CA GLY A 86 4.24 -9.73 11.56
C GLY A 86 4.59 -8.78 10.43
N TYR A 87 3.60 -8.46 9.61
CA TYR A 87 3.70 -7.52 8.50
C TYR A 87 2.38 -6.75 8.35
N PRO A 88 2.36 -5.56 7.69
CA PRO A 88 1.16 -4.74 7.61
C PRO A 88 0.02 -5.44 6.87
N GLY A 89 -1.20 -5.27 7.33
CA GLY A 89 -2.40 -5.72 6.63
C GLY A 89 -2.58 -4.97 5.32
N HIS A 90 -2.55 -3.65 5.38
CA HIS A 90 -2.43 -2.80 4.18
C HIS A 90 -0.97 -2.39 3.98
N GLN A 91 -0.42 -2.78 2.84
CA GLN A 91 0.92 -2.40 2.41
C GLN A 91 0.95 -0.90 2.12
N GLU A 92 2.01 -0.26 2.49
CA GLU A 92 2.39 1.14 2.26
C GLU A 92 3.72 1.44 2.93
N ILE A 93 3.88 1.01 4.19
CA ILE A 93 5.08 1.34 4.96
C ILE A 93 6.35 0.78 4.33
N GLU A 94 6.26 -0.33 3.61
CA GLU A 94 7.42 -0.96 2.98
C GLU A 94 8.07 -0.02 1.95
N LEU A 95 7.27 0.59 1.07
CA LEU A 95 7.79 1.54 0.08
C LEU A 95 8.22 2.87 0.73
N ALA A 96 7.50 3.30 1.77
CA ALA A 96 7.82 4.51 2.52
C ALA A 96 9.16 4.39 3.26
N LEU A 97 9.45 3.23 3.86
CA LEU A 97 10.72 2.96 4.54
C LEU A 97 11.90 2.98 3.55
N VAL A 98 11.72 2.49 2.31
CA VAL A 98 12.77 2.61 1.29
C VAL A 98 13.03 4.08 0.94
N LYS A 99 11.99 4.90 0.80
CA LYS A 99 12.16 6.35 0.59
C LYS A 99 12.85 7.03 1.77
N LEU A 100 12.48 6.65 3.00
CA LEU A 100 13.11 7.17 4.20
C LEU A 100 14.61 6.80 4.25
N TYR A 101 14.95 5.56 3.91
CA TYR A 101 16.35 5.14 3.77
C TYR A 101 17.11 6.00 2.74
N ARG A 102 16.52 6.28 1.60
CA ARG A 102 17.18 7.06 0.53
C ARG A 102 17.59 8.46 0.98
N VAL A 103 16.81 9.10 1.86
CA VAL A 103 17.10 10.47 2.36
C VAL A 103 17.91 10.47 3.66
N THR A 104 17.78 9.43 4.51
CA THR A 104 18.48 9.38 5.81
C THR A 104 19.76 8.56 5.78
N ARG A 105 19.86 7.58 4.88
CA ARG A 105 20.91 6.55 4.79
C ARG A 105 20.94 5.59 5.98
N GLU A 106 19.89 5.57 6.79
CA GLU A 106 19.73 4.66 7.92
C GLU A 106 19.26 3.27 7.43
N LYS A 107 20.19 2.34 7.35
CA LYS A 107 19.98 0.99 6.77
C LYS A 107 18.86 0.20 7.45
N LYS A 108 18.60 0.44 8.74
CA LYS A 108 17.51 -0.21 9.50
C LYS A 108 16.14 -0.10 8.84
N TYR A 109 15.86 1.01 8.15
CA TYR A 109 14.59 1.21 7.44
C TYR A 109 14.50 0.31 6.20
N LEU A 110 15.58 0.23 5.44
CA LEU A 110 15.64 -0.65 4.27
C LEU A 110 15.54 -2.13 4.67
N ASP A 111 16.23 -2.53 5.75
CA ASP A 111 16.21 -3.90 6.27
C ASP A 111 14.82 -4.28 6.78
N LEU A 112 14.10 -3.37 7.45
CA LEU A 112 12.74 -3.62 7.90
C LEU A 112 11.75 -3.74 6.73
N ALA A 113 11.85 -2.88 5.71
CA ALA A 113 11.05 -2.99 4.50
C ALA A 113 11.24 -4.36 3.83
N LYS A 114 12.49 -4.80 3.71
CA LYS A 114 12.82 -6.13 3.18
C LYS A 114 12.25 -7.25 4.06
N TYR A 115 12.35 -7.13 5.37
CA TYR A 115 11.79 -8.10 6.32
C TYR A 115 10.28 -8.30 6.11
N PHE A 116 9.51 -7.22 6.00
CA PHE A 116 8.07 -7.30 5.77
C PHE A 116 7.72 -8.01 4.45
N ILE A 117 8.45 -7.69 3.38
CA ILE A 117 8.26 -8.31 2.06
C ILE A 117 8.65 -9.80 2.09
N ASP A 118 9.80 -10.14 2.67
CA ASP A 118 10.30 -11.51 2.69
C ASP A 118 9.47 -12.42 3.62
N LEU A 119 8.93 -11.88 4.71
CA LEU A 119 8.08 -12.64 5.64
C LEU A 119 6.70 -12.93 5.07
N ARG A 120 6.15 -12.03 4.26
CA ARG A 120 4.77 -12.12 3.75
C ARG A 120 4.55 -13.40 2.95
N GLY A 121 3.51 -14.15 3.35
CA GLY A 121 3.13 -15.39 2.71
C GLY A 121 4.07 -16.57 2.97
N THR A 122 4.98 -16.45 3.93
CA THR A 122 5.82 -17.57 4.40
C THR A 122 5.21 -18.22 5.64
N GLY A 123 5.44 -19.53 5.81
CA GLY A 123 5.00 -20.28 6.98
C GLY A 123 3.47 -20.22 7.20
N LYS A 124 3.07 -20.10 8.46
CA LYS A 124 1.67 -19.89 8.83
C LYS A 124 1.27 -18.45 8.52
N ASN A 125 0.05 -18.26 7.97
CA ASN A 125 -0.44 -16.93 7.67
C ASN A 125 -0.62 -16.12 8.96
N TYR A 126 0.10 -15.00 9.05
CA TYR A 126 0.11 -14.15 10.25
C TYR A 126 -1.29 -13.69 10.66
N PHE A 127 -2.13 -13.26 9.72
CA PHE A 127 -3.45 -12.72 10.02
C PHE A 127 -4.41 -13.76 10.55
N LEU A 128 -4.34 -15.01 10.02
CA LEU A 128 -5.13 -16.13 10.55
C LEU A 128 -4.69 -16.55 11.96
N GLU A 129 -3.42 -16.37 12.30
CA GLU A 129 -2.92 -16.62 13.66
C GLU A 129 -3.23 -15.43 14.58
N GLU A 130 -3.22 -14.19 14.06
CA GLU A 130 -3.60 -12.99 14.79
C GLU A 130 -5.07 -13.04 15.25
N GLU A 131 -5.99 -13.45 14.38
CA GLU A 131 -7.42 -13.60 14.71
C GLU A 131 -7.69 -14.60 15.85
N LYS A 132 -6.81 -15.58 16.06
CA LYS A 132 -6.93 -16.58 17.13
C LYS A 132 -6.41 -16.10 18.48
N ARG A 133 -5.75 -14.96 18.55
CA ARG A 133 -5.16 -14.45 19.79
C ARG A 133 -6.23 -14.09 20.82
N PRO A 134 -6.05 -14.44 22.09
CA PRO A 134 -6.97 -13.98 23.14
C PRO A 134 -7.09 -12.47 23.15
N GLY A 135 -8.31 -11.97 23.15
CA GLY A 135 -8.60 -10.53 23.17
C GLY A 135 -8.51 -9.84 21.81
N HIS A 136 -8.25 -10.56 20.70
CA HIS A 136 -8.33 -9.97 19.36
C HIS A 136 -9.73 -9.40 19.11
N LYS A 137 -9.77 -8.16 18.62
CA LYS A 137 -11.01 -7.45 18.29
C LYS A 137 -10.99 -7.05 16.81
N ARG A 138 -12.11 -7.36 16.12
CA ARG A 138 -12.35 -6.83 14.77
C ARG A 138 -12.65 -5.33 14.87
N ILE A 139 -12.01 -4.53 14.02
CA ILE A 139 -12.28 -3.09 13.86
C ILE A 139 -13.45 -2.89 12.90
N PHE A 140 -13.54 -3.76 11.90
CA PHE A 140 -14.63 -3.78 10.91
C PHE A 140 -15.44 -5.08 11.03
N PRO A 141 -16.32 -5.20 12.05
CA PRO A 141 -17.02 -6.47 12.36
C PRO A 141 -17.97 -6.89 11.22
N ASP A 142 -18.48 -5.95 10.44
CA ASP A 142 -19.39 -6.20 9.32
C ASP A 142 -18.66 -6.62 8.04
N PHE A 143 -17.34 -6.54 8.03
CA PHE A 143 -16.55 -7.04 6.91
C PHE A 143 -16.52 -8.56 6.92
N VAL A 144 -16.71 -9.16 5.73
CA VAL A 144 -16.60 -10.62 5.55
C VAL A 144 -15.20 -11.13 5.91
N ASN A 145 -15.08 -12.42 6.13
CA ASN A 145 -13.79 -13.05 6.38
C ASN A 145 -12.84 -12.83 5.22
N TYR A 146 -11.66 -12.30 5.54
CA TYR A 146 -10.59 -12.12 4.57
C TYR A 146 -10.01 -13.47 4.17
N ASP A 147 -9.86 -13.69 2.86
CA ASP A 147 -9.03 -14.79 2.38
C ASP A 147 -7.54 -14.41 2.42
N THR A 148 -6.66 -15.39 2.30
CA THR A 148 -5.21 -15.15 2.35
C THR A 148 -4.68 -14.36 1.15
N MET A 149 -5.47 -14.24 0.08
CA MET A 149 -5.11 -13.47 -1.11
C MET A 149 -5.36 -11.98 -0.91
N TYR A 150 -6.34 -11.62 -0.07
CA TYR A 150 -6.77 -10.23 0.12
C TYR A 150 -5.59 -9.27 0.39
N ALA A 151 -4.68 -9.67 1.28
CA ALA A 151 -3.48 -8.91 1.60
C ALA A 151 -2.20 -9.55 1.02
N GLN A 152 -2.31 -10.26 -0.12
CA GLN A 152 -1.22 -10.90 -0.86
C GLN A 152 -0.35 -11.85 -0.02
N ALA A 153 -0.93 -12.48 1.03
CA ALA A 153 -0.24 -13.36 1.97
C ALA A 153 -0.51 -14.86 1.72
N HIS A 154 -1.02 -15.23 0.54
CA HIS A 154 -1.36 -16.61 0.17
C HIS A 154 -0.15 -17.47 -0.19
N LYS A 155 0.97 -16.89 -0.56
CA LYS A 155 2.27 -17.54 -0.81
C LYS A 155 3.40 -16.51 -0.79
N PRO A 156 4.66 -16.95 -0.61
CA PRO A 156 5.81 -16.05 -0.62
C PRO A 156 5.82 -15.15 -1.85
N VAL A 157 6.12 -13.86 -1.66
CA VAL A 157 6.01 -12.86 -2.73
C VAL A 157 6.84 -13.21 -3.98
N ARG A 158 8.03 -13.80 -3.79
CA ARG A 158 8.89 -14.25 -4.91
C ARG A 158 8.27 -15.37 -5.76
N LYS A 159 7.27 -16.08 -5.22
CA LYS A 159 6.56 -17.17 -5.90
C LYS A 159 5.22 -16.72 -6.50
N GLN A 160 4.80 -15.49 -6.27
CA GLN A 160 3.58 -14.95 -6.87
C GLN A 160 3.81 -14.69 -8.36
N ARG A 161 2.79 -14.97 -9.19
CA ARG A 161 2.85 -14.84 -10.65
C ARG A 161 1.63 -14.11 -11.21
N THR A 162 0.60 -13.95 -10.40
CA THR A 162 -0.68 -13.33 -10.75
C THR A 162 -1.01 -12.26 -9.72
N ALA A 163 -1.58 -11.15 -10.18
CA ALA A 163 -2.01 -10.03 -9.34
C ALA A 163 -3.32 -10.42 -8.62
N GLU A 164 -3.24 -10.71 -7.34
CA GLU A 164 -4.36 -11.22 -6.55
C GLU A 164 -4.75 -10.28 -5.41
N GLY A 165 -5.99 -10.42 -4.92
CA GLY A 165 -6.51 -9.73 -3.76
C GLY A 165 -6.77 -8.24 -4.01
N HIS A 166 -6.79 -7.44 -2.95
CA HIS A 166 -7.09 -6.02 -3.02
C HIS A 166 -6.08 -5.27 -3.91
N ALA A 167 -6.57 -4.53 -4.90
CA ALA A 167 -5.75 -4.00 -5.98
C ALA A 167 -4.75 -2.92 -5.50
N VAL A 168 -5.14 -2.07 -4.55
CA VAL A 168 -4.25 -1.04 -3.97
C VAL A 168 -3.13 -1.69 -3.16
N ARG A 169 -3.48 -2.61 -2.24
CA ARG A 169 -2.52 -3.37 -1.43
C ARG A 169 -1.48 -4.07 -2.29
N ALA A 170 -1.94 -4.71 -3.37
CA ALA A 170 -1.07 -5.39 -4.33
C ALA A 170 -0.06 -4.43 -4.97
N ASN A 171 -0.52 -3.34 -5.56
CA ASN A 171 0.34 -2.39 -6.27
C ASN A 171 1.31 -1.65 -5.35
N TYR A 172 0.92 -1.36 -4.10
CA TYR A 172 1.84 -0.80 -3.10
C TYR A 172 2.93 -1.81 -2.74
N MET A 173 2.55 -3.08 -2.53
CA MET A 173 3.54 -4.14 -2.30
C MET A 173 4.49 -4.29 -3.50
N TYR A 174 3.96 -4.31 -4.72
CA TYR A 174 4.79 -4.45 -5.94
C TYR A 174 5.73 -3.25 -6.11
N SER A 175 5.27 -2.05 -5.73
CA SER A 175 6.13 -0.86 -5.67
C SER A 175 7.31 -1.04 -4.71
N ALA A 176 7.04 -1.52 -3.49
CA ALA A 176 8.10 -1.82 -2.52
C ALA A 176 9.04 -2.93 -3.00
N MET A 177 8.48 -3.99 -3.63
CA MET A 177 9.28 -5.07 -4.20
C MET A 177 10.24 -4.55 -5.28
N ALA A 178 9.78 -3.67 -6.17
CA ALA A 178 10.62 -3.07 -7.21
C ALA A 178 11.73 -2.19 -6.62
N ASP A 179 11.40 -1.36 -5.62
CA ASP A 179 12.38 -0.55 -4.90
C ASP A 179 13.44 -1.43 -4.22
N LEU A 180 13.06 -2.50 -3.53
CA LEU A 180 13.96 -3.43 -2.85
C LEU A 180 14.79 -4.25 -3.86
N ALA A 181 14.18 -4.67 -4.97
CA ALA A 181 14.90 -5.37 -6.04
C ALA A 181 16.03 -4.49 -6.61
N TYR A 182 15.78 -3.19 -6.75
CA TYR A 182 16.78 -2.23 -7.18
C TYR A 182 17.88 -2.02 -6.13
N GLU A 183 17.53 -1.75 -4.87
CA GLU A 183 18.49 -1.44 -3.80
C GLU A 183 19.40 -2.62 -3.45
N TYR A 184 18.88 -3.85 -3.45
CA TYR A 184 19.64 -5.06 -3.16
C TYR A 184 20.18 -5.78 -4.40
N GLN A 185 19.88 -5.29 -5.62
CA GLN A 185 20.20 -5.98 -6.88
C GLN A 185 19.67 -7.43 -6.91
N ASP A 186 18.47 -7.62 -6.34
CA ASP A 186 17.82 -8.91 -6.14
C ASP A 186 17.11 -9.37 -7.42
N LYS A 187 17.76 -10.26 -8.17
CA LYS A 187 17.27 -10.76 -9.47
C LYS A 187 15.99 -11.60 -9.36
N GLU A 188 15.82 -12.33 -8.26
CA GLU A 188 14.62 -13.14 -8.05
C GLU A 188 13.40 -12.24 -7.78
N LEU A 189 13.57 -11.22 -6.95
CA LEU A 189 12.54 -10.24 -6.67
C LEU A 189 12.20 -9.41 -7.91
N GLN A 190 13.20 -9.02 -8.70
CA GLN A 190 13.05 -8.37 -9.99
C GLN A 190 12.19 -9.21 -10.94
N GLN A 191 12.48 -10.52 -11.05
CA GLN A 191 11.69 -11.43 -11.89
C GLN A 191 10.25 -11.59 -11.39
N ALA A 192 10.03 -11.60 -10.07
CA ALA A 192 8.68 -11.60 -9.50
C ALA A 192 7.90 -10.35 -9.89
N CYS A 193 8.53 -9.17 -9.83
CA CYS A 193 7.92 -7.91 -10.29
C CYS A 193 7.52 -7.95 -11.76
N ARG A 194 8.39 -8.47 -12.65
CA ARG A 194 8.06 -8.64 -14.08
C ARG A 194 6.85 -9.53 -14.28
N ASN A 195 6.81 -10.70 -13.64
CA ASN A 195 5.70 -11.64 -13.77
C ASN A 195 4.36 -11.03 -13.31
N LEU A 196 4.37 -10.27 -12.21
CA LEU A 196 3.19 -9.61 -11.67
C LEU A 196 2.74 -8.47 -12.57
N TRP A 197 3.67 -7.68 -13.10
CA TRP A 197 3.40 -6.64 -14.09
C TRP A 197 2.77 -7.22 -15.36
N ASP A 198 3.39 -8.25 -15.92
CA ASP A 198 2.91 -8.88 -17.16
C ASP A 198 1.50 -9.44 -17.01
N ASN A 199 1.22 -10.12 -15.89
CA ASN A 199 -0.13 -10.63 -15.63
C ASN A 199 -1.12 -9.47 -15.47
N MET A 200 -0.78 -8.46 -14.69
CA MET A 200 -1.70 -7.36 -14.39
C MET A 200 -1.99 -6.52 -15.62
N VAL A 201 -0.96 -6.08 -16.35
CA VAL A 201 -1.11 -5.15 -17.48
C VAL A 201 -1.70 -5.81 -18.71
N HIS A 202 -1.32 -7.05 -19.01
CA HIS A 202 -1.77 -7.71 -20.25
C HIS A 202 -3.07 -8.49 -20.10
N LYS A 203 -3.53 -8.76 -18.84
CA LYS A 203 -4.69 -9.62 -18.63
C LYS A 203 -5.74 -9.06 -17.67
N ARG A 204 -5.41 -8.08 -16.83
CA ARG A 204 -6.29 -7.57 -15.77
C ARG A 204 -6.43 -6.05 -15.73
N MET A 205 -5.84 -5.35 -16.70
CA MET A 205 -5.96 -3.91 -16.87
C MET A 205 -7.03 -3.56 -17.88
N TYR A 206 -7.85 -2.58 -17.58
CA TYR A 206 -8.83 -2.01 -18.48
C TYR A 206 -8.19 -1.10 -19.54
N ILE A 207 -8.88 -0.87 -20.63
CA ILE A 207 -8.40 -0.03 -21.74
C ILE A 207 -8.02 1.38 -21.29
N THR A 208 -8.67 1.89 -20.24
CA THR A 208 -8.41 3.21 -19.65
C THR A 208 -7.17 3.24 -18.76
N GLY A 209 -6.54 2.11 -18.49
CA GLY A 209 -5.40 2.00 -17.59
C GLY A 209 -5.77 1.77 -16.12
N SER A 210 -7.06 1.51 -15.83
CA SER A 210 -7.49 1.14 -14.48
C SER A 210 -7.31 -0.36 -14.22
N VAL A 211 -7.30 -0.74 -12.95
CA VAL A 211 -7.23 -2.12 -12.47
C VAL A 211 -8.19 -2.34 -11.30
N GLY A 212 -8.51 -3.61 -11.02
CA GLY A 212 -9.45 -3.99 -9.97
C GLY A 212 -10.87 -4.14 -10.49
N SER A 213 -11.26 -5.37 -10.86
CA SER A 213 -12.54 -5.64 -11.52
C SER A 213 -13.72 -5.71 -10.56
N SER A 214 -13.49 -6.09 -9.29
CA SER A 214 -14.56 -6.36 -8.33
C SER A 214 -14.61 -5.35 -7.18
N GLY A 215 -15.81 -4.83 -6.90
CA GLY A 215 -16.09 -4.07 -5.68
C GLY A 215 -16.11 -4.92 -4.41
N PHE A 216 -16.23 -6.26 -4.55
CA PHE A 216 -16.10 -7.16 -3.41
C PHE A 216 -14.64 -7.24 -2.97
N LEU A 217 -14.35 -6.73 -1.78
CA LEU A 217 -12.98 -6.60 -1.24
C LEU A 217 -12.04 -5.81 -2.17
N GLU A 218 -12.56 -4.96 -3.06
CA GLU A 218 -11.78 -4.04 -3.92
C GLU A 218 -10.67 -4.75 -4.70
N ARG A 219 -10.99 -5.93 -5.23
CA ARG A 219 -9.98 -6.90 -5.62
C ARG A 219 -9.87 -7.14 -7.13
N PHE A 220 -8.75 -7.72 -7.51
CA PHE A 220 -8.60 -8.39 -8.80
C PHE A 220 -9.50 -9.63 -8.87
N THR A 221 -9.99 -9.91 -10.07
CA THR A 221 -10.64 -11.18 -10.43
C THR A 221 -9.70 -12.04 -11.28
N THR A 222 -10.24 -12.98 -12.06
CA THR A 222 -9.45 -13.86 -12.92
C THR A 222 -8.95 -13.15 -14.19
N ASP A 223 -8.00 -13.76 -14.89
CA ASP A 223 -7.47 -13.22 -16.14
C ASP A 223 -8.60 -13.00 -17.16
N TYR A 224 -8.62 -11.83 -17.80
CA TYR A 224 -9.59 -11.39 -18.81
C TYR A 224 -11.03 -11.21 -18.31
N ASP A 225 -11.26 -11.27 -17.00
CA ASP A 225 -12.55 -10.92 -16.40
C ASP A 225 -12.60 -9.40 -16.18
N LEU A 226 -13.04 -8.69 -17.22
CA LEU A 226 -13.03 -7.24 -17.33
C LEU A 226 -14.44 -6.70 -17.69
N PRO A 227 -15.45 -6.89 -16.83
CA PRO A 227 -16.80 -6.36 -17.07
C PRO A 227 -16.78 -4.82 -17.09
N ASN A 228 -17.64 -4.21 -17.93
CA ASN A 228 -17.69 -2.76 -18.09
C ASN A 228 -18.58 -2.07 -17.06
N ASP A 229 -19.67 -2.72 -16.67
CA ASP A 229 -20.73 -2.18 -15.80
C ASP A 229 -20.48 -2.37 -14.32
N SER A 230 -19.77 -3.42 -13.96
CA SER A 230 -19.54 -3.84 -12.57
C SER A 230 -18.09 -3.72 -12.11
N ASN A 231 -17.20 -3.22 -12.97
CA ASN A 231 -15.81 -3.01 -12.61
C ASN A 231 -15.68 -1.91 -11.53
N TYR A 232 -14.83 -2.17 -10.56
CA TYR A 232 -14.57 -1.23 -9.48
C TYR A 232 -13.64 -0.10 -9.92
N SER A 233 -12.51 -0.44 -10.54
CA SER A 233 -11.55 0.53 -11.11
C SER A 233 -11.31 1.72 -10.17
N GLU A 234 -10.91 1.39 -8.94
CA GLU A 234 -10.68 2.38 -7.90
C GLU A 234 -9.59 3.38 -8.29
N THR A 235 -9.83 4.65 -8.03
CA THR A 235 -8.85 5.71 -8.28
C THR A 235 -7.52 5.42 -7.59
N CYS A 236 -7.54 4.93 -6.32
CA CYS A 236 -6.33 4.59 -5.58
C CYS A 236 -5.55 3.44 -6.26
N ALA A 237 -6.25 2.42 -6.80
CA ALA A 237 -5.60 1.32 -7.50
C ALA A 237 -4.89 1.79 -8.78
N THR A 238 -5.47 2.75 -9.49
CA THR A 238 -4.88 3.36 -10.68
C THR A 238 -3.64 4.20 -10.34
N ILE A 239 -3.70 4.98 -9.25
CA ILE A 239 -2.52 5.70 -8.73
C ILE A 239 -1.42 4.72 -8.34
N ALA A 240 -1.76 3.67 -7.61
CA ALA A 240 -0.82 2.65 -7.17
C ALA A 240 -0.17 1.90 -8.34
N LEU A 241 -0.93 1.61 -9.43
CA LEU A 241 -0.38 1.08 -10.68
C LEU A 241 0.64 2.04 -11.30
N ALA A 242 0.34 3.34 -11.36
CA ALA A 242 1.28 4.34 -11.86
C ALA A 242 2.55 4.41 -11.01
N MET A 243 2.43 4.31 -9.68
CA MET A 243 3.57 4.24 -8.76
C MET A 243 4.43 2.99 -9.01
N PHE A 244 3.84 1.84 -9.27
CA PHE A 244 4.56 0.62 -9.60
C PHE A 244 5.22 0.71 -10.99
N GLY A 245 4.50 1.20 -12.01
CA GLY A 245 5.02 1.38 -13.37
C GLY A 245 6.26 2.30 -13.43
N LYS A 246 6.22 3.41 -12.68
CA LYS A 246 7.37 4.32 -12.55
C LYS A 246 8.61 3.58 -12.00
N ARG A 247 8.44 2.72 -10.98
CA ARG A 247 9.53 1.95 -10.37
C ARG A 247 10.07 0.87 -11.29
N MET A 248 9.17 0.23 -12.05
CA MET A 248 9.57 -0.72 -13.08
C MET A 248 10.41 -0.03 -14.16
N ALA A 249 9.99 1.14 -14.63
CA ALA A 249 10.75 1.94 -15.60
C ALA A 249 12.14 2.32 -15.07
N ASP A 250 12.21 2.72 -13.80
CA ASP A 250 13.50 3.05 -13.16
C ASP A 250 14.41 1.83 -13.02
N MET A 251 13.86 0.66 -12.73
CA MET A 251 14.60 -0.58 -12.54
C MET A 251 15.07 -1.21 -13.86
N GLU A 252 14.19 -1.26 -14.87
CA GLU A 252 14.43 -1.96 -16.14
C GLU A 252 14.99 -1.04 -17.24
N LYS A 253 14.81 0.29 -17.10
CA LYS A 253 15.16 1.29 -18.14
C LYS A 253 14.41 1.11 -19.46
N ASP A 254 13.16 0.64 -19.38
CA ASP A 254 12.27 0.43 -20.51
C ASP A 254 11.09 1.42 -20.46
N ALA A 255 10.88 2.16 -21.54
CA ALA A 255 9.86 3.19 -21.65
C ALA A 255 8.43 2.62 -21.69
N SER A 256 8.25 1.36 -22.09
CA SER A 256 6.92 0.71 -22.16
C SER A 256 6.15 0.72 -20.83
N TYR A 257 6.87 0.71 -19.72
CA TYR A 257 6.24 0.90 -18.40
C TYR A 257 5.61 2.29 -18.25
N MET A 258 6.24 3.32 -18.83
CA MET A 258 5.73 4.69 -18.78
C MET A 258 4.52 4.90 -19.69
N ASP A 259 4.36 4.13 -20.76
CA ASP A 259 3.15 4.15 -21.62
C ASP A 259 1.91 3.75 -20.79
N VAL A 260 2.06 2.77 -19.91
CA VAL A 260 1.00 2.36 -18.97
C VAL A 260 0.73 3.45 -17.92
N VAL A 261 1.78 4.05 -17.37
CA VAL A 261 1.67 5.17 -16.42
C VAL A 261 0.93 6.35 -17.06
N GLU A 262 1.30 6.73 -18.28
CA GLU A 262 0.65 7.79 -19.03
C GLU A 262 -0.84 7.49 -19.26
N ARG A 263 -1.17 6.28 -19.70
CA ARG A 263 -2.55 5.83 -19.87
C ARG A 263 -3.36 5.92 -18.59
N ALA A 264 -2.80 5.45 -17.46
CA ALA A 264 -3.44 5.51 -16.15
C ALA A 264 -3.71 6.95 -15.73
N LEU A 265 -2.73 7.84 -15.87
CA LEU A 265 -2.81 9.23 -15.45
C LEU A 265 -3.80 10.02 -16.33
N TYR A 266 -3.64 9.97 -17.65
CA TYR A 266 -4.40 10.83 -18.56
C TYR A 266 -5.80 10.30 -18.89
N ASN A 267 -6.10 9.05 -18.65
CA ASN A 267 -7.46 8.53 -18.84
C ASN A 267 -8.17 8.34 -17.50
N THR A 268 -7.88 7.26 -16.74
CA THR A 268 -8.69 6.95 -15.55
C THR A 268 -8.61 8.05 -14.48
N LEU A 269 -7.42 8.54 -14.15
CA LEU A 269 -7.28 9.53 -13.08
C LEU A 269 -7.87 10.88 -13.46
N LEU A 270 -7.55 11.41 -14.64
CA LEU A 270 -8.09 12.70 -15.08
C LEU A 270 -9.59 12.64 -15.34
N SER A 271 -10.12 11.54 -15.91
CA SER A 271 -11.56 11.38 -16.12
C SER A 271 -12.35 11.27 -14.81
N GLY A 272 -11.69 10.82 -13.76
CA GLY A 272 -12.28 10.73 -12.42
C GLY A 272 -12.39 12.07 -11.69
N ILE A 273 -11.75 13.13 -12.17
CA ILE A 273 -11.76 14.45 -11.53
C ILE A 273 -12.84 15.32 -12.16
N ALA A 274 -13.68 15.95 -11.35
CA ALA A 274 -14.68 16.91 -11.84
C ALA A 274 -14.02 18.11 -12.53
N MET A 275 -14.70 18.68 -13.54
CA MET A 275 -14.18 19.80 -14.34
C MET A 275 -13.84 21.04 -13.51
N ASP A 276 -14.49 21.21 -12.35
CA ASP A 276 -14.20 22.31 -11.42
C ASP A 276 -13.05 22.00 -10.44
N GLY A 277 -12.49 20.78 -10.49
CA GLY A 277 -11.37 20.31 -9.66
C GLY A 277 -11.70 20.14 -8.18
N LYS A 278 -12.98 20.12 -7.77
CA LYS A 278 -13.39 20.10 -6.36
C LYS A 278 -13.89 18.74 -5.87
N SER A 279 -14.14 17.82 -6.78
CA SER A 279 -14.63 16.47 -6.47
C SER A 279 -14.03 15.44 -7.42
N PHE A 280 -14.13 14.17 -7.05
CA PHE A 280 -13.64 13.06 -7.87
C PHE A 280 -14.51 11.81 -7.66
N PHE A 281 -14.46 10.90 -8.62
CA PHE A 281 -15.06 9.58 -8.49
C PHE A 281 -14.08 8.63 -7.80
N TYR A 282 -14.58 7.91 -6.80
CA TYR A 282 -13.79 6.86 -6.13
C TYR A 282 -13.67 5.61 -7.00
N VAL A 283 -14.79 5.20 -7.64
CA VAL A 283 -14.87 4.08 -8.58
C VAL A 283 -15.16 4.59 -9.98
N ASN A 284 -14.57 3.95 -11.00
CA ASN A 284 -14.61 4.41 -12.38
C ASN A 284 -15.06 3.29 -13.33
N PRO A 285 -16.35 2.85 -13.30
CA PRO A 285 -16.85 1.86 -14.23
C PRO A 285 -16.84 2.41 -15.66
N LEU A 286 -16.65 1.53 -16.65
CA LEU A 286 -16.67 1.92 -18.06
C LEU A 286 -18.10 2.10 -18.62
N GLU A 287 -19.07 1.47 -17.97
CA GLU A 287 -20.51 1.61 -18.31
C GLU A 287 -21.26 2.05 -17.06
N VAL A 288 -22.06 3.09 -17.20
CA VAL A 288 -22.81 3.67 -16.08
C VAL A 288 -24.30 3.43 -16.30
N TRP A 289 -24.93 2.73 -15.37
CA TRP A 289 -26.37 2.56 -15.32
C TRP A 289 -26.96 3.62 -14.39
N PRO A 290 -27.86 4.52 -14.86
CA PRO A 290 -28.39 5.62 -14.04
C PRO A 290 -29.01 5.17 -12.72
N VAL A 291 -29.56 3.95 -12.67
CA VAL A 291 -30.23 3.39 -11.47
C VAL A 291 -29.21 2.93 -10.40
N SER A 292 -27.96 2.66 -10.79
CA SER A 292 -26.92 2.19 -9.87
C SER A 292 -25.90 3.26 -9.46
N CYS A 293 -26.07 4.49 -9.95
CA CYS A 293 -25.27 5.64 -9.52
C CYS A 293 -25.66 6.10 -8.12
N MET A 294 -25.16 5.43 -7.10
CA MET A 294 -25.23 5.94 -5.73
C MET A 294 -24.04 6.85 -5.46
N PRO A 295 -24.23 8.09 -4.98
CA PRO A 295 -23.12 8.90 -4.49
C PRO A 295 -22.47 8.16 -3.31
N ARG A 296 -21.19 7.81 -3.44
CA ARG A 296 -20.38 7.38 -2.29
C ARG A 296 -19.70 8.61 -1.71
N THR A 297 -19.98 8.90 -0.49
CA THR A 297 -19.20 9.85 0.32
C THR A 297 -18.03 9.05 0.92
N CYS A 298 -16.83 9.50 0.68
CA CYS A 298 -15.64 9.04 1.40
C CYS A 298 -15.66 9.60 2.84
#